data_35659ef68ad1c37164b63e46c429853d
#
_entry.id   35659ef68ad1c37164b63e46c429853d
#
_cell.length_a   1.000
_cell.length_b   1.000
_cell.length_c   1.000
_cell.angle_alpha   90.00
_cell.angle_beta   90.00
_cell.angle_gamma   90.00
#
_symmetry.space_group_name_H-M   'P 1'
#
loop_
_entity.id
_entity.type
_entity.pdbx_description
1 polymer ?
#
loop_
_entity_poly.entity_id
_entity_poly.type
_entity_poly.pdbx_seq_one_letter_code
_entity_poly.pdbx_strand_id
1 'polypeptide(L)'
;MNERPQRPISRWSRPVLATVSSLVMPTVIALAAVPLPADARGAQVGQASWYGPGFHGKKTASGERFNQQALTAAHRNLPLGTHARVTNLNHGKTVLVTINDRGALRGRVIDLSRAAARQLAMNGTARVRIETMTP
;
A
#
# COMPACT_ATOMS: atom_id res chain seq x y z
N MET A 1 50.99 -9.02 89.42
CA MET A 1 51.18 -7.99 88.41
C MET A 1 50.39 -8.44 87.18
N ASN A 2 49.42 -7.73 86.93
CA ASN A 2 48.36 -8.24 86.09
C ASN A 2 48.33 -7.40 84.79
N GLU A 3 48.99 -7.89 83.78
CA GLU A 3 48.90 -7.23 82.46
C GLU A 3 47.74 -7.80 81.67
N ARG A 4 46.77 -7.00 81.46
CA ARG A 4 45.62 -7.34 80.57
C ARG A 4 46.04 -7.15 79.12
N PRO A 5 45.84 -8.14 78.27
CA PRO A 5 46.09 -7.94 76.88
C PRO A 5 45.01 -7.03 76.28
N GLN A 6 45.45 -6.00 75.62
CA GLN A 6 44.62 -5.10 74.83
C GLN A 6 44.03 -5.87 73.69
N ARG A 7 42.73 -5.87 73.60
CA ARG A 7 42.03 -6.42 72.44
C ARG A 7 42.19 -5.47 71.25
N PRO A 8 42.55 -5.92 70.09
CA PRO A 8 42.55 -5.08 68.92
C PRO A 8 41.11 -4.75 68.54
N ILE A 9 40.86 -3.50 68.35
CA ILE A 9 39.61 -2.98 67.86
C ILE A 9 39.41 -3.47 66.41
N SER A 10 38.47 -4.35 66.19
CA SER A 10 38.12 -4.77 64.86
C SER A 10 37.54 -3.56 64.10
N ARG A 11 38.32 -3.12 63.18
CA ARG A 11 37.82 -2.16 62.20
C ARG A 11 36.67 -2.82 61.48
N TRP A 12 35.49 -2.34 61.75
CA TRP A 12 34.34 -2.68 60.94
C TRP A 12 34.54 -2.04 59.55
N SER A 13 34.95 -2.86 58.65
CA SER A 13 34.89 -2.47 57.23
C SER A 13 33.44 -2.27 56.86
N ARG A 14 33.09 -1.04 56.64
CA ARG A 14 31.78 -0.70 56.08
C ARG A 14 31.70 -1.37 54.71
N PRO A 15 30.65 -2.12 54.41
CA PRO A 15 30.45 -2.54 53.05
C PRO A 15 30.19 -1.28 52.20
N VAL A 16 31.06 -1.07 51.27
CA VAL A 16 30.82 -0.09 50.21
C VAL A 16 29.63 -0.62 49.42
N LEU A 17 28.48 -0.08 49.69
CA LEU A 17 27.32 -0.27 48.80
C LEU A 17 27.70 0.34 47.46
N ALA A 18 28.19 -0.50 46.58
CA ALA A 18 28.25 -0.14 45.18
C ALA A 18 26.80 -0.01 44.71
N THR A 19 26.35 1.21 44.64
CA THR A 19 25.13 1.52 43.91
C THR A 19 25.42 1.18 42.46
N VAL A 20 25.00 -0.01 42.06
CA VAL A 20 24.90 -0.31 40.65
C VAL A 20 23.77 0.58 40.16
N SER A 21 24.14 1.75 39.66
CA SER A 21 23.25 2.58 38.89
C SER A 21 22.96 1.80 37.63
N SER A 22 21.88 1.03 37.67
CA SER A 22 21.35 0.41 36.49
C SER A 22 20.87 1.53 35.58
N LEU A 23 21.74 1.90 34.65
CA LEU A 23 21.33 2.75 33.52
C LEU A 23 20.37 1.91 32.70
N VAL A 24 19.08 2.01 33.01
CA VAL A 24 18.04 1.56 32.12
C VAL A 24 18.08 2.56 30.96
N MET A 25 18.83 2.24 29.92
CA MET A 25 18.69 2.92 28.66
C MET A 25 17.28 2.63 28.14
N PRO A 26 16.45 3.66 27.91
CA PRO A 26 15.23 3.42 27.18
C PRO A 26 15.66 2.95 25.79
N THR A 27 15.39 1.71 25.50
CA THR A 27 15.47 1.21 24.13
C THR A 27 14.39 1.97 23.38
N VAL A 28 14.76 3.08 22.76
CA VAL A 28 13.91 3.72 21.78
C VAL A 28 13.85 2.72 20.65
N ILE A 29 12.78 1.92 20.63
CA ILE A 29 12.41 1.17 19.44
C ILE A 29 11.99 2.25 18.45
N ALA A 30 12.94 2.70 17.65
CA ALA A 30 12.63 3.48 16.47
C ALA A 30 11.80 2.55 15.61
N LEU A 31 10.48 2.79 15.60
CA LEU A 31 9.60 2.20 14.62
C LEU A 31 10.07 2.77 13.29
N ALA A 32 11.00 2.08 12.63
CA ALA A 32 11.38 2.41 11.28
C ALA A 32 10.09 2.27 10.47
N ALA A 33 9.57 3.41 10.01
CA ALA A 33 8.46 3.40 9.07
C ALA A 33 8.92 2.56 7.87
N VAL A 34 8.39 1.35 7.76
CA VAL A 34 8.61 0.52 6.59
C VAL A 34 8.00 1.29 5.43
N PRO A 35 8.79 1.74 4.44
CA PRO A 35 8.20 2.43 3.30
C PRO A 35 7.26 1.45 2.62
N LEU A 36 6.00 1.88 2.44
CA LEU A 36 5.06 1.12 1.62
C LEU A 36 5.68 0.92 0.24
N PRO A 37 5.51 -0.27 -0.37
CA PRO A 37 5.91 -0.49 -1.75
C PRO A 37 5.38 0.65 -2.63
N ALA A 38 6.16 1.10 -3.62
CA ALA A 38 5.79 2.22 -4.47
C ALA A 38 4.44 2.01 -5.16
N ASP A 39 4.10 0.77 -5.46
CA ASP A 39 2.83 0.32 -6.05
C ASP A 39 1.63 0.39 -5.08
N ALA A 40 1.85 0.51 -3.77
CA ALA A 40 0.78 0.75 -2.80
C ALA A 40 0.48 2.25 -2.59
N ARG A 41 1.33 3.14 -3.13
CA ARG A 41 1.11 4.59 -3.05
C ARG A 41 0.09 5.02 -4.08
N GLY A 42 -1.03 5.60 -3.61
CA GLY A 42 -2.10 6.07 -4.50
C GLY A 42 -3.01 4.96 -5.02
N ALA A 43 -2.99 3.77 -4.40
CA ALA A 43 -3.95 2.73 -4.70
C ALA A 43 -5.38 3.20 -4.40
N GLN A 44 -6.27 3.03 -5.36
CA GLN A 44 -7.69 3.35 -5.25
C GLN A 44 -8.50 2.05 -5.26
N VAL A 45 -9.43 1.93 -4.33
CA VAL A 45 -10.35 0.78 -4.26
C VAL A 45 -11.78 1.26 -4.51
N GLY A 46 -12.51 0.52 -5.33
CA GLY A 46 -13.89 0.83 -5.63
C GLY A 46 -14.49 -0.11 -6.65
N GLN A 47 -15.67 0.23 -7.13
CA GLN A 47 -16.38 -0.57 -8.12
C GLN A 47 -15.87 -0.26 -9.53
N ALA A 48 -15.59 -1.31 -10.28
CA ALA A 48 -15.33 -1.23 -11.72
C ALA A 48 -16.54 -1.68 -12.52
N SER A 49 -16.71 -1.10 -13.68
CA SER A 49 -17.59 -1.60 -14.72
C SER A 49 -16.82 -1.71 -16.04
N TRP A 50 -17.48 -2.06 -17.11
CA TRP A 50 -16.88 -2.12 -18.43
C TRP A 50 -17.84 -1.56 -19.49
N TYR A 51 -17.28 -1.08 -20.57
CA TYR A 51 -18.05 -0.51 -21.67
C TYR A 51 -18.99 -1.54 -22.30
N GLY A 52 -20.23 -1.14 -22.47
CA GLY A 52 -21.18 -1.92 -23.24
C GLY A 52 -20.83 -1.96 -24.73
N PRO A 53 -21.51 -2.84 -25.50
CA PRO A 53 -21.16 -3.10 -26.90
C PRO A 53 -21.35 -1.90 -27.85
N GLY A 54 -22.10 -0.89 -27.44
CA GLY A 54 -22.38 0.30 -28.28
C GLY A 54 -21.24 1.31 -28.36
N PHE A 55 -20.14 1.13 -27.66
CA PHE A 55 -19.05 2.11 -27.61
C PHE A 55 -17.89 1.83 -28.56
N HIS A 56 -17.82 0.63 -29.12
CA HIS A 56 -16.76 0.26 -30.05
C HIS A 56 -16.68 1.20 -31.25
N GLY A 57 -15.52 1.71 -31.57
CA GLY A 57 -15.27 2.65 -32.66
C GLY A 57 -15.58 4.12 -32.36
N LYS A 58 -16.14 4.44 -31.19
CA LYS A 58 -16.38 5.83 -30.77
C LYS A 58 -15.10 6.48 -30.32
N LYS A 59 -14.99 7.78 -30.53
CA LYS A 59 -13.83 8.58 -30.14
C LYS A 59 -13.76 8.70 -28.63
N THR A 60 -12.57 8.45 -28.06
CA THR A 60 -12.28 8.62 -26.65
C THR A 60 -11.73 10.02 -26.34
N ALA A 61 -11.57 10.35 -25.06
CA ALA A 61 -11.00 11.61 -24.63
C ALA A 61 -9.55 11.82 -25.10
N SER A 62 -8.80 10.75 -25.32
CA SER A 62 -7.43 10.81 -25.86
C SER A 62 -7.39 11.14 -27.35
N GLY A 63 -8.53 11.12 -28.04
CA GLY A 63 -8.63 11.26 -29.49
C GLY A 63 -8.55 9.94 -30.26
N GLU A 64 -8.17 8.87 -29.62
CA GLU A 64 -8.17 7.52 -30.20
C GLU A 64 -9.59 6.97 -30.29
N ARG A 65 -9.84 6.09 -31.25
CA ARG A 65 -11.09 5.34 -31.27
C ARG A 65 -11.07 4.22 -30.26
N PHE A 66 -12.16 4.07 -29.52
CA PHE A 66 -12.30 2.99 -28.57
C PHE A 66 -12.29 1.64 -29.28
N ASN A 67 -11.37 0.78 -28.84
CA ASN A 67 -11.27 -0.60 -29.29
C ASN A 67 -11.57 -1.53 -28.11
N GLN A 68 -12.68 -2.23 -28.16
CA GLN A 68 -13.11 -3.14 -27.10
C GLN A 68 -12.15 -4.33 -26.87
N GLN A 69 -11.30 -4.63 -27.85
CA GLN A 69 -10.30 -5.70 -27.76
C GLN A 69 -8.94 -5.23 -27.20
N ALA A 70 -8.74 -3.92 -27.07
CA ALA A 70 -7.53 -3.36 -26.46
C ALA A 70 -7.66 -3.33 -24.93
N LEU A 71 -6.53 -3.35 -24.24
CA LEU A 71 -6.49 -3.26 -22.78
C LEU A 71 -6.44 -1.79 -22.36
N THR A 72 -7.61 -1.16 -22.32
CA THR A 72 -7.78 0.24 -21.99
C THR A 72 -8.88 0.46 -20.97
N ALA A 73 -8.90 1.64 -20.37
CA ALA A 73 -9.92 2.02 -19.40
C ALA A 73 -10.18 3.52 -19.41
N ALA A 74 -11.35 3.88 -18.91
CA ALA A 74 -11.70 5.25 -18.58
C ALA A 74 -11.58 5.49 -17.09
N HIS A 75 -11.03 6.63 -16.71
CA HIS A 75 -10.92 7.07 -15.35
C HIS A 75 -11.20 8.56 -15.22
N ARG A 76 -11.73 8.97 -14.07
CA ARG A 76 -12.19 10.36 -13.89
C ARG A 76 -11.06 11.37 -13.97
N ASN A 77 -9.92 11.10 -13.34
CA ASN A 77 -8.86 12.09 -13.12
C ASN A 77 -7.43 11.59 -13.33
N LEU A 78 -7.20 10.30 -13.55
CA LEU A 78 -5.85 9.84 -13.91
C LEU A 78 -5.47 10.44 -15.27
N PRO A 79 -4.22 10.92 -15.44
CA PRO A 79 -3.78 11.45 -16.72
C PRO A 79 -3.98 10.46 -17.86
N LEU A 80 -4.39 10.96 -19.04
CA LEU A 80 -4.45 10.12 -20.23
C LEU A 80 -3.07 9.59 -20.58
N GLY A 81 -2.98 8.32 -20.91
CA GLY A 81 -1.71 7.61 -21.13
C GLY A 81 -1.15 6.93 -19.89
N THR A 82 -1.75 7.13 -18.72
CA THR A 82 -1.34 6.43 -17.49
C THR A 82 -1.55 4.92 -17.64
N HIS A 83 -0.53 4.16 -17.28
CA HIS A 83 -0.64 2.72 -17.13
C HIS A 83 -1.08 2.39 -15.71
N ALA A 84 -2.08 1.56 -15.59
CA ALA A 84 -2.63 1.16 -14.30
C ALA A 84 -2.79 -0.36 -14.21
N ARG A 85 -2.41 -0.92 -13.08
CA ARG A 85 -2.71 -2.30 -12.74
C ARG A 85 -4.04 -2.35 -12.00
N VAL A 86 -4.96 -3.11 -12.52
CA VAL A 86 -6.28 -3.32 -11.93
C VAL A 86 -6.35 -4.75 -11.41
N THR A 87 -6.69 -4.90 -10.15
CA THR A 87 -6.82 -6.19 -9.48
C THR A 87 -8.27 -6.40 -9.09
N ASN A 88 -8.85 -7.53 -9.53
CA ASN A 88 -10.17 -7.95 -9.03
C ASN A 88 -10.02 -8.53 -7.62
N LEU A 89 -10.60 -7.86 -6.64
CA LEU A 89 -10.43 -8.24 -5.23
C LEU A 89 -11.20 -9.51 -4.84
N ASN A 90 -12.09 -10.01 -5.70
CA ASN A 90 -12.83 -11.25 -5.41
C ASN A 90 -11.96 -12.50 -5.59
N HIS A 91 -10.98 -12.47 -6.48
CA HIS A 91 -10.13 -13.63 -6.78
C HIS A 91 -8.68 -13.32 -7.13
N GLY A 92 -8.27 -12.06 -7.03
CA GLY A 92 -6.87 -11.66 -7.20
C GLY A 92 -6.34 -11.59 -8.63
N LYS A 93 -7.17 -11.81 -9.66
CA LYS A 93 -6.75 -11.62 -11.05
C LYS A 93 -6.43 -10.17 -11.33
N THR A 94 -5.39 -9.92 -12.14
CA THR A 94 -4.90 -8.60 -12.48
C THR A 94 -4.85 -8.39 -13.98
N VAL A 95 -4.96 -7.13 -14.40
CA VAL A 95 -4.75 -6.70 -15.77
C VAL A 95 -4.05 -5.35 -15.79
N LEU A 96 -3.16 -5.14 -16.75
CA LEU A 96 -2.57 -3.84 -17.05
C LEU A 96 -3.40 -3.15 -18.12
N VAL A 97 -3.80 -1.91 -17.83
CA VAL A 97 -4.58 -1.10 -18.77
C VAL A 97 -3.94 0.26 -18.97
N THR A 98 -4.22 0.88 -20.12
CA THR A 98 -3.87 2.26 -20.38
C THR A 98 -5.13 3.13 -20.25
N ILE A 99 -5.02 4.19 -19.48
CA ILE A 99 -6.12 5.16 -19.34
C ILE A 99 -6.14 6.04 -20.58
N ASN A 100 -7.16 5.92 -21.39
CA ASN A 100 -7.30 6.69 -22.63
C ASN A 100 -8.63 7.45 -22.73
N ASP A 101 -9.46 7.38 -21.71
CA ASP A 101 -10.77 8.03 -21.71
C ASP A 101 -11.15 8.57 -20.35
N ARG A 102 -12.20 9.38 -20.34
CA ARG A 102 -12.81 9.92 -19.14
C ARG A 102 -14.12 9.22 -18.85
N GLY A 103 -14.22 8.65 -17.67
CA GLY A 103 -15.43 8.05 -17.14
C GLY A 103 -15.89 8.80 -15.91
N ALA A 104 -17.17 9.07 -15.80
CA ALA A 104 -17.76 9.78 -14.68
C ALA A 104 -18.95 9.01 -14.13
N LEU A 105 -18.78 7.74 -13.91
CA LEU A 105 -19.90 6.90 -13.52
C LEU A 105 -20.10 6.98 -12.01
N ARG A 106 -21.31 7.30 -11.62
CA ARG A 106 -21.68 7.40 -10.20
C ARG A 106 -21.43 6.06 -9.49
N GLY A 107 -20.67 6.11 -8.37
CA GLY A 107 -20.37 4.94 -7.56
C GLY A 107 -19.33 3.99 -8.15
N ARG A 108 -18.74 4.34 -9.31
CA ARG A 108 -17.68 3.55 -9.95
C ARG A 108 -16.40 4.36 -10.08
N VAL A 109 -15.27 3.68 -10.02
CA VAL A 109 -13.95 4.32 -10.08
C VAL A 109 -13.28 4.17 -11.43
N ILE A 110 -13.64 3.14 -12.20
CA ILE A 110 -13.03 2.83 -13.49
C ILE A 110 -14.03 2.10 -14.39
N ASP A 111 -13.94 2.38 -15.67
CA ASP A 111 -14.65 1.64 -16.72
C ASP A 111 -13.62 0.96 -17.62
N LEU A 112 -13.67 -0.34 -17.66
CA LEU A 112 -12.73 -1.17 -18.40
C LEU A 112 -13.20 -1.46 -19.81
N SER A 113 -12.27 -1.71 -20.73
CA SER A 113 -12.60 -2.32 -22.01
C SER A 113 -13.12 -3.74 -21.79
N ARG A 114 -13.80 -4.28 -22.80
CA ARG A 114 -14.28 -5.68 -22.74
C ARG A 114 -13.15 -6.67 -22.56
N ALA A 115 -12.03 -6.49 -23.26
CA ALA A 115 -10.87 -7.36 -23.13
C ALA A 115 -10.28 -7.33 -21.71
N ALA A 116 -10.18 -6.15 -21.11
CA ALA A 116 -9.69 -6.00 -19.72
C ALA A 116 -10.65 -6.66 -18.74
N ALA A 117 -11.95 -6.46 -18.88
CA ALA A 117 -12.95 -7.09 -18.02
C ALA A 117 -12.92 -8.61 -18.10
N ARG A 118 -12.69 -9.15 -19.30
CA ARG A 118 -12.53 -10.61 -19.49
C ARG A 118 -11.30 -11.15 -18.76
N GLN A 119 -10.17 -10.46 -18.83
CA GLN A 119 -8.96 -10.88 -18.10
C GLN A 119 -9.15 -10.85 -16.59
N LEU A 120 -10.00 -9.96 -16.10
CA LEU A 120 -10.39 -9.90 -14.70
C LEU A 120 -11.52 -10.86 -14.33
N ALA A 121 -12.02 -11.65 -15.26
CA ALA A 121 -13.16 -12.55 -15.09
C ALA A 121 -14.39 -11.84 -14.49
N MET A 122 -14.68 -10.62 -14.95
CA MET A 122 -15.80 -9.83 -14.48
C MET A 122 -17.11 -10.24 -15.16
N ASN A 123 -18.13 -10.44 -14.34
CA ASN A 123 -19.52 -10.60 -14.77
C ASN A 123 -20.31 -9.37 -14.33
N GLY A 124 -20.26 -8.29 -15.12
CA GLY A 124 -20.86 -7.02 -14.73
C GLY A 124 -19.89 -6.15 -13.94
N THR A 125 -20.25 -5.73 -12.74
CA THR A 125 -19.37 -4.93 -11.86
C THR A 125 -18.53 -5.79 -10.94
N ALA A 126 -17.37 -5.29 -10.54
CA ALA A 126 -16.52 -5.95 -9.57
C ALA A 126 -15.80 -4.92 -8.68
N ARG A 127 -15.50 -5.32 -7.47
CA ARG A 127 -14.65 -4.51 -6.60
C ARG A 127 -13.20 -4.71 -6.99
N VAL A 128 -12.51 -3.62 -7.26
CA VAL A 128 -11.14 -3.63 -7.76
C VAL A 128 -10.23 -2.71 -6.96
N ARG A 129 -8.93 -2.99 -7.04
CA ARG A 129 -7.87 -2.06 -6.66
C ARG A 129 -7.18 -1.58 -7.91
N ILE A 130 -6.96 -0.27 -7.99
CA ILE A 130 -6.26 0.39 -9.09
C ILE A 130 -4.93 0.91 -8.54
N GLU A 131 -3.85 0.53 -9.17
CA GLU A 131 -2.50 1.00 -8.84
C GLU A 131 -1.87 1.59 -10.09
N THR A 132 -1.44 2.85 -10.00
CA THR A 132 -0.71 3.47 -11.09
C THR A 132 0.70 2.91 -11.17
N MET A 133 1.12 2.55 -12.40
CA MET A 133 2.49 2.14 -12.65
C MET A 133 3.33 3.39 -12.86
N THR A 134 4.35 3.57 -12.05
CA THR A 134 5.33 4.62 -12.29
C THR A 134 6.24 4.18 -13.45
N PRO A 135 6.50 5.06 -14.41
CA PRO A 135 7.44 4.76 -15.48
C PRO A 135 8.85 4.50 -14.94
#